data_2c117dc32b15fbb9cf31f24e862c1ea2
#
_entry.id   2c117dc32b15fbb9cf31f24e862c1ea2
#
_cell.length_a   1.000
_cell.length_b   1.000
_cell.length_c   1.000
_cell.angle_alpha   90.00
_cell.angle_beta   90.00
_cell.angle_gamma   90.00
#
_symmetry.space_group_name_H-M   'P 1'
#
loop_
_entity.id
_entity.type
_entity.pdbx_description
1 polymer ?
#
loop_
_entity_poly.entity_id
_entity_poly.type
_entity_poly.pdbx_seq_one_letter_code
_entity_poly.pdbx_strand_id
1 'polypeptide(L)'
;MHSPLNFIAGGGFFAHWTRLPISLAWETFGEKNGARSFEEMKNLIISRRGAGKDRFEDFNIGCILLEQPFFFDRSDWIRAPSDWKAPTQQGKHYDLLTEPGKSLWEQVRMRLAGKLSYLPETRIEDSARYGAPTLVQHRLGQGSFRIMVTDAYDRACAITEEHTLPVLEAAHIKPFNLEGPNAVYNGLLLRSDVHRLFDKGYITVTPELRIEVSRRLRDEFENGRYYYPFHGNRLHHLPPNPADHPAKDFLIWHNEYIFMA
;
A
#
# COMPACT_ATOMS: atom_id res chain seq x y z
N MET A 1 -13.53 -10.87 13.96
CA MET A 1 -14.77 -11.32 14.66
C MET A 1 -14.35 -12.04 15.93
N HIS A 2 -14.92 -11.70 17.07
CA HIS A 2 -14.57 -12.36 18.33
C HIS A 2 -15.33 -13.68 18.43
N SER A 3 -14.65 -14.80 18.17
CA SER A 3 -15.22 -16.14 18.43
C SER A 3 -15.17 -16.41 19.96
N PRO A 4 -16.19 -16.98 20.62
CA PRO A 4 -17.38 -17.60 20.03
C PRO A 4 -18.63 -16.71 19.93
N LEU A 5 -18.51 -15.40 20.17
CA LEU A 5 -19.68 -14.54 20.36
C LEU A 5 -20.40 -14.11 19.06
N ASN A 6 -19.79 -14.34 17.88
CA ASN A 6 -20.32 -13.97 16.56
C ASN A 6 -20.76 -12.51 16.47
N PHE A 7 -19.89 -11.58 16.93
CA PHE A 7 -20.10 -10.15 16.80
C PHE A 7 -19.03 -9.52 15.90
N ILE A 8 -19.44 -8.50 15.18
CA ILE A 8 -18.54 -7.62 14.42
C ILE A 8 -18.08 -6.51 15.36
N ALA A 9 -16.82 -6.53 15.73
CA ALA A 9 -16.20 -5.59 16.69
C ALA A 9 -15.50 -4.41 16.02
N GLY A 10 -15.41 -4.39 14.69
CA GLY A 10 -14.73 -3.36 13.92
C GLY A 10 -14.55 -3.77 12.48
N GLY A 11 -13.84 -2.96 11.72
CA GLY A 11 -13.58 -3.17 10.32
C GLY A 11 -12.46 -2.28 9.80
N GLY A 12 -12.35 -2.19 8.49
CA GLY A 12 -11.45 -1.30 7.76
C GLY A 12 -11.79 -1.37 6.28
N PHE A 13 -11.33 -0.41 5.51
CA PHE A 13 -11.51 -0.39 4.07
C PHE A 13 -10.45 -1.28 3.43
N PHE A 14 -10.87 -2.18 2.55
CA PHE A 14 -9.96 -3.03 1.80
C PHE A 14 -9.16 -2.18 0.81
N ALA A 15 -7.83 -2.18 0.94
CA ALA A 15 -6.93 -1.49 0.03
C ALA A 15 -6.30 -2.46 -0.97
N HIS A 16 -5.71 -3.56 -0.49
CA HIS A 16 -4.95 -4.47 -1.33
C HIS A 16 -4.84 -5.86 -0.69
N TRP A 17 -4.63 -6.87 -1.53
CA TRP A 17 -4.25 -8.22 -1.11
C TRP A 17 -2.94 -8.62 -1.78
N THR A 18 -2.03 -9.16 -1.01
CA THR A 18 -0.73 -9.61 -1.52
C THR A 18 -0.19 -10.81 -0.75
N ARG A 19 0.87 -11.43 -1.27
CA ARG A 19 1.65 -12.45 -0.57
C ARG A 19 3.04 -11.90 -0.30
N LEU A 20 3.41 -11.80 0.97
CA LEU A 20 4.70 -11.26 1.40
C LEU A 20 5.47 -12.28 2.24
N PRO A 21 6.82 -12.23 2.22
CA PRO A 21 7.61 -12.82 3.29
C PRO A 21 7.16 -12.28 4.66
N ILE A 22 7.13 -13.14 5.67
CA ILE A 22 6.66 -12.73 7.02
C ILE A 22 7.53 -11.63 7.62
N SER A 23 8.83 -11.63 7.32
CA SER A 23 9.78 -10.58 7.69
C SER A 23 9.39 -9.22 7.10
N LEU A 24 9.08 -9.17 5.80
CA LEU A 24 8.68 -7.95 5.11
C LEU A 24 7.33 -7.42 5.61
N ALA A 25 6.38 -8.30 5.90
CA ALA A 25 5.11 -7.91 6.50
C ALA A 25 5.31 -7.27 7.88
N TRP A 26 6.21 -7.83 8.68
CA TRP A 26 6.54 -7.26 9.99
C TRP A 26 7.30 -5.94 9.87
N GLU A 27 8.32 -5.86 9.03
CA GLU A 27 9.08 -4.64 8.77
C GLU A 27 8.18 -3.47 8.34
N THR A 28 7.17 -3.78 7.50
CA THR A 28 6.28 -2.77 6.94
C THR A 28 5.21 -2.29 7.94
N PHE A 29 4.63 -3.20 8.72
CA PHE A 29 3.45 -2.90 9.52
C PHE A 29 3.66 -3.05 11.04
N GLY A 30 4.73 -3.70 11.49
CA GLY A 30 5.04 -3.89 12.90
C GLY A 30 3.85 -4.43 13.70
N GLU A 31 3.53 -3.80 14.82
CA GLU A 31 2.42 -4.18 15.71
C GLU A 31 1.03 -4.11 15.04
N LYS A 32 0.89 -3.38 13.93
CA LYS A 32 -0.36 -3.33 13.15
C LYS A 32 -0.73 -4.68 12.53
N ASN A 33 0.20 -5.64 12.49
CA ASN A 33 -0.08 -7.04 12.17
C ASN A 33 -0.86 -7.78 13.27
N GLY A 34 -1.16 -7.14 14.39
CA GLY A 34 -1.94 -7.71 15.50
C GLY A 34 -1.12 -8.57 16.44
N ALA A 35 0.19 -8.38 16.52
CA ALA A 35 1.11 -9.02 17.46
C ALA A 35 2.06 -7.97 18.04
N ARG A 36 2.62 -8.23 19.23
CA ARG A 36 3.52 -7.31 19.94
C ARG A 36 4.98 -7.45 19.49
N SER A 37 5.32 -8.56 18.85
CA SER A 37 6.66 -8.83 18.34
C SER A 37 6.60 -9.71 17.11
N PHE A 38 7.69 -9.71 16.32
CA PHE A 38 7.85 -10.59 15.17
C PHE A 38 7.72 -12.07 15.55
N GLU A 39 8.33 -12.48 16.64
CA GLU A 39 8.27 -13.86 17.13
C GLU A 39 6.86 -14.26 17.53
N GLU A 40 6.11 -13.38 18.19
CA GLU A 40 4.71 -13.63 18.52
C GLU A 40 3.88 -13.81 17.25
N MET A 41 4.02 -12.93 16.26
CA MET A 41 3.34 -13.03 14.98
C MET A 41 3.68 -14.35 14.27
N LYS A 42 4.96 -14.70 14.18
CA LYS A 42 5.46 -15.92 13.57
C LYS A 42 4.86 -17.16 14.22
N ASN A 43 4.90 -17.22 15.55
CA ASN A 43 4.35 -18.33 16.31
C ASN A 43 2.83 -18.48 16.16
N LEU A 44 2.08 -17.37 16.15
CA LEU A 44 0.63 -17.37 15.92
C LEU A 44 0.29 -17.93 14.54
N ILE A 45 1.05 -17.58 13.50
CA ILE A 45 0.81 -18.07 12.15
C ILE A 45 1.18 -19.55 12.03
N ILE A 46 2.33 -19.98 12.55
CA ILE A 46 2.78 -21.37 12.53
C ILE A 46 1.76 -22.26 13.26
N SER A 47 1.29 -21.86 14.44
CA SER A 47 0.31 -22.63 15.20
C SER A 47 -1.00 -22.88 14.45
N ARG A 48 -1.41 -21.94 13.58
CA ARG A 48 -2.63 -22.05 12.76
C ARG A 48 -2.43 -22.87 11.49
N ARG A 49 -1.22 -22.89 10.93
CA ARG A 49 -0.91 -23.62 9.69
C ARG A 49 -0.62 -25.10 9.92
N GLY A 50 -0.27 -25.49 11.14
CA GLY A 50 0.21 -26.83 11.48
C GLY A 50 1.69 -27.02 11.18
N ALA A 51 2.34 -27.82 11.99
CA ALA A 51 3.78 -28.09 11.90
C ALA A 51 4.16 -28.73 10.52
N GLY A 52 5.25 -28.24 9.93
CA GLY A 52 5.89 -28.86 8.78
C GLY A 52 5.52 -28.31 7.40
N LYS A 53 4.71 -27.25 7.29
CA LYS A 53 4.36 -26.66 5.99
C LYS A 53 5.34 -25.58 5.52
N ASP A 54 6.11 -24.99 6.40
CA ASP A 54 7.04 -23.91 6.07
C ASP A 54 8.47 -24.45 6.04
N ARG A 55 9.02 -24.63 4.82
CA ARG A 55 10.38 -25.11 4.58
C ARG A 55 11.45 -24.05 4.83
N PHE A 56 11.06 -22.80 4.90
CA PHE A 56 11.94 -21.65 5.04
C PHE A 56 11.63 -20.89 6.33
N GLU A 57 12.66 -20.31 6.92
CA GLU A 57 12.53 -19.49 8.11
C GLU A 57 11.72 -18.20 7.85
N ASP A 58 11.82 -17.68 6.62
CA ASP A 58 11.07 -16.52 6.12
C ASP A 58 10.04 -16.95 5.05
N PHE A 59 8.96 -17.53 5.50
CA PHE A 59 7.90 -18.05 4.63
C PHE A 59 6.90 -16.97 4.22
N ASN A 60 6.25 -17.15 3.06
CA ASN A 60 5.24 -16.23 2.56
C ASN A 60 3.90 -16.39 3.28
N ILE A 61 3.28 -15.25 3.60
CA ILE A 61 1.93 -15.13 4.15
C ILE A 61 1.02 -14.32 3.22
N GLY A 62 -0.28 -14.64 3.21
CA GLY A 62 -1.28 -13.79 2.57
C GLY A 62 -1.61 -12.62 3.48
N CYS A 63 -1.51 -11.41 2.95
CA CYS A 63 -1.77 -10.17 3.67
C CYS A 63 -2.97 -9.46 3.06
N ILE A 64 -3.93 -9.08 3.89
CA ILE A 64 -5.01 -8.17 3.55
C ILE A 64 -4.65 -6.81 4.14
N LEU A 65 -4.43 -5.83 3.27
CA LEU A 65 -4.16 -4.47 3.69
C LEU A 65 -5.49 -3.75 3.89
N LEU A 66 -5.67 -3.25 5.09
CA LEU A 66 -6.84 -2.45 5.45
C LEU A 66 -6.41 -1.02 5.74
N GLU A 67 -7.21 -0.07 5.27
CA GLU A 67 -7.08 1.34 5.57
C GLU A 67 -8.13 1.80 6.54
N GLN A 68 -7.82 2.88 7.26
CA GLN A 68 -8.72 3.48 8.24
C GLN A 68 -9.37 2.42 9.12
N PRO A 69 -8.60 1.53 9.78
CA PRO A 69 -9.16 0.52 10.65
C PRO A 69 -9.92 1.19 11.81
N PHE A 70 -11.09 0.66 12.11
CA PHE A 70 -11.92 1.15 13.20
C PHE A 70 -12.36 -0.01 14.10
N PHE A 71 -12.52 0.30 15.38
CA PHE A 71 -13.00 -0.65 16.36
C PHE A 71 -14.17 -0.05 17.11
N PHE A 72 -15.15 -0.88 17.40
CA PHE A 72 -16.31 -0.52 18.21
C PHE A 72 -16.08 -0.88 19.67
N ASP A 73 -16.58 -0.05 20.55
CA ASP A 73 -16.66 -0.40 21.98
C ASP A 73 -17.60 -1.61 22.15
N ARG A 74 -17.45 -2.35 23.22
CA ARG A 74 -18.19 -3.62 23.41
C ARG A 74 -19.70 -3.45 23.37
N SER A 75 -20.21 -2.31 23.82
CA SER A 75 -21.62 -1.93 23.75
C SER A 75 -22.14 -1.75 22.33
N ASP A 76 -21.25 -1.39 21.39
CA ASP A 76 -21.57 -1.05 20.02
C ASP A 76 -21.31 -2.22 19.02
N TRP A 77 -20.89 -3.36 19.53
CA TRP A 77 -20.65 -4.52 18.69
C TRP A 77 -21.92 -4.91 17.93
N ILE A 78 -21.77 -5.20 16.66
CA ILE A 78 -22.88 -5.58 15.78
C ILE A 78 -23.00 -7.10 15.76
N ARG A 79 -24.17 -7.62 16.00
CA ARG A 79 -24.41 -9.05 15.87
C ARG A 79 -24.24 -9.49 14.41
N ALA A 80 -23.52 -10.59 14.19
CA ALA A 80 -23.38 -11.15 12.86
C ALA A 80 -24.74 -11.51 12.25
N PRO A 81 -24.92 -11.35 10.93
CA PRO A 81 -26.14 -11.77 10.23
C PRO A 81 -26.51 -13.22 10.52
N SER A 82 -27.81 -13.54 10.52
CA SER A 82 -28.33 -14.87 10.89
C SER A 82 -27.84 -15.99 9.97
N ASP A 83 -27.46 -15.66 8.75
CA ASP A 83 -26.91 -16.57 7.75
C ASP A 83 -25.39 -16.78 7.88
N TRP A 84 -24.75 -16.14 8.87
CA TRP A 84 -23.38 -16.40 9.27
C TRP A 84 -23.31 -17.67 10.11
N LYS A 85 -23.13 -18.81 9.44
CA LYS A 85 -23.09 -20.12 10.10
C LYS A 85 -21.64 -20.48 10.48
N ALA A 86 -21.46 -21.09 11.64
CA ALA A 86 -20.22 -21.76 11.99
C ALA A 86 -20.11 -23.11 11.26
N PRO A 87 -18.91 -23.53 10.78
CA PRO A 87 -17.66 -22.80 10.85
C PRO A 87 -17.37 -22.01 9.56
N THR A 88 -17.61 -20.70 9.56
CA THR A 88 -17.17 -19.86 8.44
C THR A 88 -15.66 -19.60 8.58
N GLN A 89 -14.85 -20.36 7.87
CA GLN A 89 -13.40 -20.31 8.01
C GLN A 89 -12.71 -19.19 7.19
N GLN A 90 -13.33 -18.73 6.12
CA GLN A 90 -12.69 -17.84 5.14
C GLN A 90 -13.38 -16.48 4.95
N GLY A 91 -14.40 -16.18 5.73
CA GLY A 91 -15.19 -14.97 5.55
C GLY A 91 -16.42 -15.18 4.65
N LYS A 92 -17.24 -14.15 4.55
CA LYS A 92 -18.46 -14.13 3.73
C LYS A 92 -18.62 -12.75 3.12
N HIS A 93 -18.99 -12.72 1.86
CA HIS A 93 -19.33 -11.48 1.15
C HIS A 93 -20.80 -11.18 1.27
N TYR A 94 -21.12 -9.91 1.46
CA TYR A 94 -22.47 -9.38 1.44
C TYR A 94 -22.53 -8.23 0.44
N ASP A 95 -23.54 -8.26 -0.41
CA ASP A 95 -23.88 -7.12 -1.26
C ASP A 95 -24.54 -6.04 -0.39
N LEU A 96 -24.00 -4.82 -0.46
CA LEU A 96 -24.49 -3.70 0.32
C LEU A 96 -25.82 -3.12 -0.20
N LEU A 97 -26.27 -3.54 -1.38
CA LEU A 97 -27.55 -3.13 -1.98
C LEU A 97 -28.69 -4.07 -1.59
N THR A 98 -28.39 -5.27 -1.09
CA THR A 98 -29.36 -6.30 -0.73
C THR A 98 -29.25 -6.73 0.73
N GLU A 99 -30.32 -7.30 1.29
CA GLU A 99 -30.28 -7.86 2.64
C GLU A 99 -29.49 -9.20 2.68
N PRO A 100 -28.72 -9.47 3.74
CA PRO A 100 -28.55 -8.69 4.98
C PRO A 100 -27.43 -7.66 4.90
N GLY A 101 -26.74 -7.50 3.77
CA GLY A 101 -25.59 -6.61 3.61
C GLY A 101 -25.96 -5.14 3.82
N LYS A 102 -27.12 -4.71 3.30
CA LYS A 102 -27.64 -3.36 3.44
C LYS A 102 -27.83 -2.96 4.91
N SER A 103 -28.58 -3.76 5.66
CA SER A 103 -28.80 -3.53 7.10
C SER A 103 -27.49 -3.56 7.90
N LEU A 104 -26.56 -4.45 7.56
CA LEU A 104 -25.25 -4.50 8.19
C LEU A 104 -24.47 -3.20 7.96
N TRP A 105 -24.42 -2.73 6.72
CA TRP A 105 -23.72 -1.50 6.37
C TRP A 105 -24.32 -0.26 7.03
N GLU A 106 -25.63 -0.16 7.09
CA GLU A 106 -26.33 0.92 7.79
C GLU A 106 -25.97 0.95 9.29
N GLN A 107 -25.90 -0.21 9.94
CA GLN A 107 -25.46 -0.31 11.33
C GLN A 107 -24.02 0.12 11.53
N VAL A 108 -23.11 -0.24 10.62
CA VAL A 108 -21.70 0.23 10.63
C VAL A 108 -21.64 1.75 10.47
N ARG A 109 -22.35 2.30 9.47
CA ARG A 109 -22.37 3.75 9.22
C ARG A 109 -22.87 4.56 10.41
N MET A 110 -23.95 4.13 11.05
CA MET A 110 -24.50 4.83 12.23
C MET A 110 -23.47 4.92 13.36
N ARG A 111 -22.72 3.84 13.62
CA ARG A 111 -21.69 3.81 14.66
C ARG A 111 -20.46 4.65 14.30
N LEU A 112 -20.09 4.65 13.03
CA LEU A 112 -18.99 5.50 12.54
C LEU A 112 -19.37 6.98 12.60
N ALA A 113 -20.60 7.37 12.22
CA ALA A 113 -21.07 8.74 12.28
C ALA A 113 -21.04 9.30 13.72
N GLY A 114 -21.40 8.48 14.72
CA GLY A 114 -21.31 8.85 16.13
C GLY A 114 -19.86 9.08 16.62
N LYS A 115 -18.87 8.43 16.00
CA LYS A 115 -17.44 8.62 16.35
C LYS A 115 -16.78 9.76 15.56
N LEU A 116 -17.22 10.04 14.34
CA LEU A 116 -16.71 11.14 13.50
C LEU A 116 -16.98 12.53 14.06
N SER A 117 -18.01 12.71 14.90
CA SER A 117 -18.26 13.98 15.59
C SER A 117 -17.20 14.37 16.62
N TYR A 118 -16.25 13.50 16.94
CA TYR A 118 -15.12 13.74 17.85
C TYR A 118 -13.76 13.90 17.13
N LEU A 119 -13.70 13.77 15.80
CA LEU A 119 -12.48 14.05 15.05
C LEU A 119 -12.49 15.49 14.53
N PRO A 120 -11.36 16.23 14.62
CA PRO A 120 -11.31 17.58 14.06
C PRO A 120 -11.63 17.53 12.57
N GLU A 121 -12.43 18.50 12.11
CA GLU A 121 -12.95 18.61 10.76
C GLU A 121 -11.87 18.47 9.70
N THR A 122 -11.68 17.26 9.19
CA THR A 122 -11.17 17.08 7.83
C THR A 122 -12.38 17.25 6.93
N ARG A 123 -12.43 18.34 6.17
CA ARG A 123 -13.49 18.67 5.21
C ARG A 123 -13.85 17.43 4.39
N ILE A 124 -15.01 16.86 4.70
CA ILE A 124 -15.73 15.97 3.79
C ILE A 124 -16.43 16.94 2.83
N GLU A 125 -15.84 17.16 1.67
CA GLU A 125 -16.55 17.87 0.61
C GLU A 125 -17.80 17.06 0.24
N ASP A 126 -18.91 17.77 0.30
CA ASP A 126 -20.28 17.35 0.07
C ASP A 126 -20.45 16.83 -1.37
N SER A 127 -20.24 15.54 -1.61
CA SER A 127 -20.53 14.88 -2.90
C SER A 127 -21.87 14.15 -2.89
N ALA A 128 -22.82 14.61 -2.08
CA ALA A 128 -24.16 14.03 -1.98
C ALA A 128 -25.11 14.48 -3.10
N ARG A 129 -24.65 14.66 -4.34
CA ARG A 129 -25.56 15.11 -5.43
C ARG A 129 -25.58 14.30 -6.72
N TYR A 130 -24.75 13.28 -6.94
CA TYR A 130 -24.88 12.45 -8.14
C TYR A 130 -24.58 10.99 -7.84
N GLY A 131 -25.54 10.11 -8.20
CA GLY A 131 -25.48 8.68 -7.98
C GLY A 131 -24.34 8.00 -8.72
N ALA A 132 -23.65 7.24 -8.03
CA ALA A 132 -22.76 6.11 -8.13
C ALA A 132 -21.71 6.26 -7.02
N PRO A 133 -21.28 5.21 -6.33
CA PRO A 133 -20.21 5.33 -5.35
C PRO A 133 -18.93 5.69 -6.12
N THR A 134 -18.58 6.97 -6.13
CA THR A 134 -17.24 7.41 -6.54
C THR A 134 -16.29 6.79 -5.55
N LEU A 135 -15.36 5.96 -6.03
CA LEU A 135 -14.22 5.47 -5.26
C LEU A 135 -13.49 6.70 -4.72
N VAL A 136 -13.76 7.04 -3.46
CA VAL A 136 -12.96 8.03 -2.74
C VAL A 136 -11.56 7.43 -2.69
N GLN A 137 -10.59 8.08 -3.34
CA GLN A 137 -9.18 7.71 -3.20
C GLN A 137 -8.80 7.91 -1.73
N HIS A 138 -8.86 6.83 -0.96
CA HIS A 138 -8.40 6.84 0.42
C HIS A 138 -6.90 7.11 0.41
N ARG A 139 -6.44 8.02 1.26
CA ARG A 139 -5.01 8.29 1.43
C ARG A 139 -4.35 7.04 2.02
N LEU A 140 -3.63 6.32 1.19
CA LEU A 140 -2.84 5.16 1.59
C LEU A 140 -1.81 5.57 2.64
N GLY A 141 -1.61 4.77 3.69
CA GLY A 141 -0.47 4.92 4.58
C GLY A 141 0.84 4.57 3.85
N GLN A 142 1.97 5.03 4.36
CA GLN A 142 3.29 4.75 3.73
C GLN A 142 3.56 3.25 3.54
N GLY A 143 3.15 2.41 4.51
CA GLY A 143 3.30 0.95 4.39
C GLY A 143 2.48 0.37 3.24
N SER A 144 1.22 0.79 3.08
CA SER A 144 0.37 0.36 1.97
C SER A 144 0.93 0.83 0.63
N PHE A 145 1.42 2.07 0.54
CA PHE A 145 2.08 2.61 -0.65
C PHE A 145 3.28 1.75 -1.07
N ARG A 146 4.19 1.44 -0.13
CA ARG A 146 5.35 0.57 -0.40
C ARG A 146 4.94 -0.75 -1.02
N ILE A 147 3.96 -1.44 -0.44
CA ILE A 147 3.51 -2.74 -0.92
C ILE A 147 2.82 -2.64 -2.28
N MET A 148 1.94 -1.65 -2.47
CA MET A 148 1.22 -1.48 -3.73
C MET A 148 2.16 -1.14 -4.89
N VAL A 149 3.13 -0.25 -4.68
CA VAL A 149 4.17 0.04 -5.69
C VAL A 149 5.01 -1.21 -5.96
N THR A 150 5.44 -1.94 -4.92
CA THR A 150 6.23 -3.16 -5.09
C THR A 150 5.51 -4.20 -5.95
N ASP A 151 4.22 -4.43 -5.69
CA ASP A 151 3.43 -5.40 -6.45
C ASP A 151 3.10 -4.89 -7.86
N ALA A 152 2.80 -3.59 -8.03
CA ALA A 152 2.50 -2.99 -9.34
C ALA A 152 3.68 -3.10 -10.32
N TYR A 153 4.92 -3.03 -9.82
CA TYR A 153 6.13 -3.20 -10.60
C TYR A 153 6.61 -4.65 -10.67
N ASP A 154 5.76 -5.63 -10.33
CA ASP A 154 6.12 -7.06 -10.32
C ASP A 154 7.43 -7.37 -9.57
N ARG A 155 7.68 -6.60 -8.49
CA ARG A 155 8.86 -6.73 -7.64
C ARG A 155 10.18 -6.54 -8.38
N ALA A 156 10.19 -5.72 -9.43
CA ALA A 156 11.37 -5.39 -10.21
C ALA A 156 11.66 -3.89 -10.16
N CYS A 157 12.92 -3.53 -10.02
CA CYS A 157 13.36 -2.14 -10.14
C CYS A 157 13.02 -1.58 -11.52
N ALA A 158 12.35 -0.44 -11.59
CA ALA A 158 11.96 0.19 -12.84
C ALA A 158 13.14 0.53 -13.77
N ILE A 159 14.35 0.70 -13.23
CA ILE A 159 15.55 1.14 -13.94
C ILE A 159 16.55 -0.01 -14.16
N THR A 160 16.78 -0.86 -13.14
CA THR A 160 17.89 -1.83 -13.16
C THR A 160 17.46 -3.27 -13.32
N GLU A 161 16.16 -3.53 -13.37
CA GLU A 161 15.56 -4.90 -13.38
C GLU A 161 15.92 -5.75 -12.15
N GLU A 162 16.47 -5.14 -11.08
CA GLU A 162 16.78 -5.86 -9.85
C GLU A 162 15.50 -6.39 -9.18
N HIS A 163 15.50 -7.66 -8.77
CA HIS A 163 14.36 -8.35 -8.13
C HIS A 163 14.59 -8.69 -6.65
N THR A 164 15.75 -8.36 -6.11
CA THR A 164 16.09 -8.67 -4.72
C THR A 164 15.30 -7.74 -3.77
N LEU A 165 14.15 -8.21 -3.27
CA LEU A 165 13.22 -7.41 -2.45
C LEU A 165 13.87 -6.59 -1.32
N PRO A 166 14.88 -7.10 -0.55
CA PRO A 166 15.51 -6.32 0.52
C PRO A 166 16.20 -5.04 0.06
N VAL A 167 16.54 -4.90 -1.21
CA VAL A 167 17.20 -3.70 -1.76
C VAL A 167 16.25 -2.86 -2.61
N LEU A 168 14.96 -3.22 -2.68
CA LEU A 168 13.95 -2.48 -3.42
C LEU A 168 13.16 -1.55 -2.50
N GLU A 169 12.99 -0.33 -2.94
CA GLU A 169 12.29 0.73 -2.21
C GLU A 169 11.27 1.42 -3.12
N ALA A 170 10.10 1.73 -2.56
CA ALA A 170 9.09 2.52 -3.25
C ALA A 170 9.42 4.01 -3.09
N ALA A 171 9.91 4.62 -4.15
CA ALA A 171 10.22 6.03 -4.23
C ALA A 171 8.96 6.85 -4.58
N HIS A 172 8.69 7.93 -3.85
CA HIS A 172 7.71 8.92 -4.29
C HIS A 172 8.31 9.81 -5.38
N ILE A 173 7.58 10.03 -6.48
CA ILE A 173 8.00 10.98 -7.51
C ILE A 173 7.84 12.41 -6.98
N LYS A 174 6.68 12.74 -6.43
CA LYS A 174 6.45 13.95 -5.65
C LYS A 174 6.30 13.56 -4.17
N PRO A 175 7.16 14.07 -3.26
CA PRO A 175 7.14 13.69 -1.86
C PRO A 175 5.80 13.98 -1.17
N PHE A 176 5.44 13.14 -0.19
CA PHE A 176 4.20 13.28 0.55
C PHE A 176 4.07 14.62 1.30
N ASN A 177 5.15 15.12 1.86
CA ASN A 177 5.19 16.43 2.55
C ASN A 177 5.03 17.63 1.60
N LEU A 178 5.10 17.40 0.29
CA LEU A 178 4.85 18.38 -0.77
C LEU A 178 3.55 18.06 -1.53
N GLU A 179 2.57 17.49 -0.84
CA GLU A 179 1.24 17.13 -1.37
C GLU A 179 1.24 16.00 -2.41
N GLY A 180 2.31 15.22 -2.51
CA GLY A 180 2.34 14.00 -3.33
C GLY A 180 1.45 12.92 -2.71
N PRO A 181 0.51 12.31 -3.45
CA PRO A 181 -0.35 11.27 -2.91
C PRO A 181 0.41 9.96 -2.69
N ASN A 182 0.01 9.17 -1.69
CA ASN A 182 0.43 7.78 -1.57
C ASN A 182 -0.36 6.91 -2.57
N ALA A 183 -0.06 7.03 -3.84
CA ALA A 183 -0.71 6.30 -4.93
C ALA A 183 0.33 5.72 -5.87
N VAL A 184 0.02 4.58 -6.53
CA VAL A 184 0.98 3.88 -7.39
C VAL A 184 1.50 4.78 -8.49
N TYR A 185 0.63 5.60 -9.11
CA TYR A 185 1.00 6.54 -10.17
C TYR A 185 1.91 7.70 -9.70
N ASN A 186 2.13 7.86 -8.39
CA ASN A 186 3.14 8.75 -7.80
C ASN A 186 4.34 7.96 -7.26
N GLY A 187 4.54 6.74 -7.70
CA GLY A 187 5.57 5.83 -7.22
C GLY A 187 6.43 5.23 -8.31
N LEU A 188 7.68 4.97 -7.98
CA LEU A 188 8.61 4.15 -8.73
C LEU A 188 9.19 3.08 -7.80
N LEU A 189 9.27 1.83 -8.24
CA LEU A 189 10.03 0.83 -7.51
C LEU A 189 11.49 0.91 -7.96
N LEU A 190 12.36 1.27 -7.05
CA LEU A 190 13.77 1.51 -7.34
C LEU A 190 14.68 0.70 -6.41
N ARG A 191 15.85 0.31 -6.91
CA ARG A 191 16.91 -0.19 -6.06
C ARG A 191 17.42 0.95 -5.15
N SER A 192 17.79 0.66 -3.92
CA SER A 192 18.04 1.64 -2.86
C SER A 192 19.10 2.70 -3.20
N ASP A 193 20.13 2.35 -3.95
CA ASP A 193 21.12 3.31 -4.43
C ASP A 193 20.55 4.24 -5.51
N VAL A 194 19.76 3.70 -6.43
CA VAL A 194 19.07 4.47 -7.47
C VAL A 194 18.00 5.39 -6.85
N HIS A 195 17.26 4.92 -5.84
CA HIS A 195 16.31 5.74 -5.10
C HIS A 195 16.99 6.95 -4.45
N ARG A 196 18.12 6.76 -3.80
CA ARG A 196 18.89 7.87 -3.20
C ARG A 196 19.37 8.88 -4.23
N LEU A 197 19.77 8.43 -5.43
CA LEU A 197 20.17 9.31 -6.51
C LEU A 197 18.98 10.05 -7.13
N PHE A 198 17.82 9.40 -7.19
CA PHE A 198 16.56 10.00 -7.62
C PHE A 198 16.12 11.10 -6.66
N ASP A 199 16.04 10.84 -5.36
CA ASP A 199 15.68 11.83 -4.34
C ASP A 199 16.64 13.03 -4.30
N LYS A 200 17.90 12.80 -4.65
CA LYS A 200 18.94 13.85 -4.69
C LYS A 200 19.09 14.55 -6.05
N GLY A 201 18.25 14.19 -7.02
CA GLY A 201 18.23 14.81 -8.34
C GLY A 201 19.38 14.44 -9.28
N TYR A 202 20.14 13.38 -8.98
CA TYR A 202 21.16 12.87 -9.91
C TYR A 202 20.60 11.94 -10.98
N ILE A 203 19.44 11.36 -10.74
CA ILE A 203 18.69 10.56 -11.69
C ILE A 203 17.26 11.09 -11.72
N THR A 204 16.65 11.11 -12.91
CA THR A 204 15.23 11.37 -13.06
C THR A 204 14.62 10.51 -14.15
N VAL A 205 13.29 10.59 -14.29
CA VAL A 205 12.50 9.97 -15.35
C VAL A 205 11.73 11.08 -16.07
N THR A 206 11.83 11.16 -17.38
CA THR A 206 11.10 12.15 -18.18
C THR A 206 9.62 11.80 -18.33
N PRO A 207 8.75 12.74 -18.71
CA PRO A 207 7.34 12.47 -19.02
C PRO A 207 7.12 11.40 -20.12
N GLU A 208 8.14 11.13 -20.94
CA GLU A 208 8.16 10.08 -21.97
C GLU A 208 8.68 8.74 -21.43
N LEU A 209 8.83 8.63 -20.10
CA LEU A 209 9.30 7.45 -19.38
C LEU A 209 10.74 7.04 -19.76
N ARG A 210 11.60 8.04 -20.01
CA ARG A 210 13.04 7.85 -20.24
C ARG A 210 13.83 8.24 -19.00
N ILE A 211 14.89 7.51 -18.77
CA ILE A 211 15.82 7.73 -17.65
C ILE A 211 16.82 8.80 -18.05
N GLU A 212 17.00 9.79 -17.20
CA GLU A 212 18.08 10.77 -17.32
C GLU A 212 19.02 10.70 -16.13
N VAL A 213 20.32 10.70 -16.42
CA VAL A 213 21.39 10.67 -15.44
C VAL A 213 22.19 11.97 -15.56
N SER A 214 22.26 12.72 -14.48
CA SER A 214 22.95 14.00 -14.42
C SER A 214 24.47 13.86 -14.64
N ARG A 215 25.03 14.78 -15.39
CA ARG A 215 26.50 14.90 -15.58
C ARG A 215 27.22 15.21 -14.28
N ARG A 216 26.54 15.80 -13.31
CA ARG A 216 27.08 16.16 -12.00
C ARG A 216 27.61 14.95 -11.21
N LEU A 217 27.11 13.73 -11.47
CA LEU A 217 27.68 12.51 -10.87
C LEU A 217 29.18 12.36 -11.20
N ARG A 218 29.57 12.67 -12.45
CA ARG A 218 30.96 12.64 -12.85
C ARG A 218 31.72 13.86 -12.31
N ASP A 219 31.08 15.02 -12.40
CA ASP A 219 31.77 16.28 -12.09
C ASP A 219 32.03 16.46 -10.58
N GLU A 220 31.13 15.95 -9.75
CA GLU A 220 31.21 16.03 -8.27
C GLU A 220 31.94 14.83 -7.63
N PHE A 221 31.80 13.63 -8.21
CA PHE A 221 32.30 12.40 -7.58
C PHE A 221 33.33 11.64 -8.41
N GLU A 222 33.72 12.15 -9.59
CA GLU A 222 34.64 11.51 -10.55
C GLU A 222 34.18 10.09 -10.93
N ASN A 223 32.88 9.80 -10.79
CA ASN A 223 32.29 8.47 -10.90
C ASN A 223 30.94 8.55 -11.65
N GLY A 224 30.13 7.50 -11.53
CA GLY A 224 28.83 7.41 -12.18
C GLY A 224 28.78 6.39 -13.32
N ARG A 225 29.93 5.72 -13.62
CA ARG A 225 30.04 4.74 -14.73
C ARG A 225 28.96 3.67 -14.71
N TYR A 226 28.50 3.32 -13.52
CA TYR A 226 27.45 2.31 -13.34
C TYR A 226 26.07 2.81 -13.76
N TYR A 227 25.79 4.11 -13.66
CA TYR A 227 24.47 4.70 -13.89
C TYR A 227 24.31 5.28 -15.29
N TYR A 228 25.37 5.76 -15.92
CA TYR A 228 25.33 6.35 -17.28
C TYR A 228 24.80 5.40 -18.37
N PRO A 229 25.01 4.07 -18.31
CA PRO A 229 24.40 3.15 -19.29
C PRO A 229 22.87 3.18 -19.33
N PHE A 230 22.23 3.66 -18.26
CA PHE A 230 20.76 3.80 -18.21
C PHE A 230 20.27 5.09 -18.87
N HIS A 231 21.13 6.10 -19.06
CA HIS A 231 20.74 7.40 -19.63
C HIS A 231 20.14 7.26 -21.03
N GLY A 232 18.98 7.87 -21.25
CA GLY A 232 18.25 7.84 -22.51
C GLY A 232 17.40 6.58 -22.72
N ASN A 233 17.61 5.51 -21.94
CA ASN A 233 16.80 4.30 -22.04
C ASN A 233 15.38 4.54 -21.49
N ARG A 234 14.42 3.76 -21.97
CA ARG A 234 13.10 3.71 -21.35
C ARG A 234 13.17 2.96 -20.03
N LEU A 235 12.21 3.21 -19.15
CA LEU A 235 12.03 2.36 -17.97
C LEU A 235 11.87 0.89 -18.41
N HIS A 236 12.59 -0.01 -17.76
CA HIS A 236 12.55 -1.44 -18.04
C HIS A 236 11.25 -2.08 -17.54
N HIS A 237 10.79 -1.66 -16.37
CA HIS A 237 9.53 -2.13 -15.80
C HIS A 237 8.55 -0.98 -15.62
N LEU A 238 7.30 -1.24 -16.00
CA LEU A 238 6.13 -0.39 -15.75
C LEU A 238 4.98 -1.25 -15.21
N PRO A 239 4.10 -0.70 -14.38
CA PRO A 239 2.88 -1.39 -14.00
C PRO A 239 2.10 -1.88 -15.22
N PRO A 240 1.55 -3.12 -15.21
CA PRO A 240 0.73 -3.62 -16.32
C PRO A 240 -0.53 -2.80 -16.58
N ASN A 241 -1.09 -2.20 -15.53
CA ASN A 241 -2.24 -1.32 -15.65
C ASN A 241 -1.78 0.11 -15.99
N PRO A 242 -2.17 0.69 -17.15
CA PRO A 242 -1.79 2.05 -17.53
C PRO A 242 -2.23 3.15 -16.54
N ALA A 243 -3.29 2.92 -15.76
CA ALA A 243 -3.73 3.87 -14.75
C ALA A 243 -2.75 4.00 -13.57
N ASP A 244 -1.86 3.02 -13.40
CA ASP A 244 -0.83 2.97 -12.38
C ASP A 244 0.54 3.46 -12.87
N HIS A 245 0.65 3.82 -14.17
CA HIS A 245 1.89 4.39 -14.71
C HIS A 245 2.22 5.71 -14.01
N PRO A 246 3.51 6.04 -13.87
CA PRO A 246 3.95 7.33 -13.36
C PRO A 246 3.22 8.50 -14.02
N ALA A 247 2.54 9.33 -13.23
CA ALA A 247 1.77 10.44 -13.75
C ALA A 247 2.71 11.53 -14.29
N LYS A 248 2.42 12.00 -15.51
CA LYS A 248 3.25 12.99 -16.21
C LYS A 248 3.48 14.25 -15.38
N ASP A 249 2.47 14.74 -14.70
CA ASP A 249 2.56 15.97 -13.91
C ASP A 249 3.57 15.83 -12.76
N PHE A 250 3.68 14.64 -12.13
CA PHE A 250 4.67 14.39 -11.10
C PHE A 250 6.07 14.23 -11.68
N LEU A 251 6.21 13.59 -12.84
CA LEU A 251 7.48 13.49 -13.55
C LEU A 251 7.98 14.89 -13.97
N ILE A 252 7.12 15.74 -14.54
CA ILE A 252 7.44 17.14 -14.84
C ILE A 252 7.90 17.85 -13.58
N TRP A 253 7.14 17.74 -12.49
CA TRP A 253 7.50 18.36 -11.23
C TRP A 253 8.89 17.93 -10.75
N HIS A 254 9.21 16.62 -10.79
CA HIS A 254 10.53 16.11 -10.36
C HIS A 254 11.65 16.63 -11.28
N ASN A 255 11.41 16.69 -12.59
CA ASN A 255 12.37 17.21 -13.55
C ASN A 255 12.67 18.71 -13.35
N GLU A 256 11.67 19.50 -12.99
CA GLU A 256 11.81 20.95 -12.81
C GLU A 256 12.38 21.36 -11.44
N TYR A 257 12.01 20.64 -10.38
CA TYR A 257 12.30 21.08 -9.01
C TYR A 257 13.37 20.25 -8.29
N ILE A 258 13.63 19.03 -8.73
CA ILE A 258 14.57 18.12 -8.08
C ILE A 258 15.77 17.80 -8.95
N PHE A 259 15.56 17.50 -10.24
CA PHE A 259 16.63 17.05 -11.12
C PHE A 259 17.68 18.15 -11.36
N MET A 260 18.95 17.77 -11.22
CA MET A 260 20.12 18.59 -11.46
C MET A 260 20.73 18.22 -12.82
N ALA A 261 20.33 18.94 -13.86
CA ALA A 261 20.76 18.66 -15.24
C ALA A 261 22.29 18.82 -15.44
#